data_a142c8fe99efa710306f3040e0ac02fb
#
_entry.id   a142c8fe99efa710306f3040e0ac02fb
#
_cell.length_a   1.000
_cell.length_b   1.000
_cell.length_c   1.000
_cell.angle_alpha   90.00
_cell.angle_beta   90.00
_cell.angle_gamma   90.00
#
_symmetry.space_group_name_H-M   'P 1'
#
loop_
_entity.id
_entity.type
_entity.pdbx_description
1 polymer ?
#
loop_
_entity_poly.entity_id
_entity_poly.type
_entity_poly.pdbx_seq_one_letter_code
_entity_poly.pdbx_strand_id
1 'polypeptide(L)'
;MKLNKPILSDDYRHSASRGVDYIENPSLWLVRNYFGVESTQNYSMAMGTASEWAAYKGLHEDYDRNIDYSQRYEQVSEMAEIQFKVLCQDLLAEDEGVIPKQMQKVGAIANNFIDILSNLDKELVAYNEKKVVEYPNLKHKITYVPDFEYDDLIVDTKATQQFPTDPFKTKLPHIRQVSLYGLLSGKNVALLYATDKKCAIFGIPDDVVKREGEFMIEVFSTIEKNNEFFKDARTFMKHNILNTEGYKWDENTKAIADRYWSKA
;
A
#
# COMPACT_ATOMS: atom_id res chain seq x y z
N MET A 1 -3.54 -27.67 6.89
CA MET A 1 -2.63 -27.21 5.81
C MET A 1 -1.33 -28.00 5.91
N LYS A 2 -0.73 -28.42 4.81
CA LYS A 2 0.50 -29.26 4.84
C LYS A 2 1.72 -28.34 4.82
N LEU A 3 2.51 -28.32 5.89
CA LEU A 3 3.72 -27.49 6.02
C LEU A 3 4.88 -27.93 5.07
N ASN A 4 4.73 -29.05 4.38
CA ASN A 4 5.73 -29.62 3.47
C ASN A 4 5.48 -29.22 2.01
N LYS A 5 4.96 -28.03 1.76
CA LYS A 5 4.82 -27.44 0.41
C LYS A 5 5.84 -26.31 0.25
N PRO A 6 6.26 -26.02 -0.99
CA PRO A 6 7.07 -24.85 -1.27
C PRO A 6 6.45 -23.59 -0.67
N ILE A 7 7.29 -22.66 -0.20
CA ILE A 7 6.85 -21.41 0.39
C ILE A 7 6.17 -20.53 -0.66
N LEU A 8 6.75 -20.49 -1.86
CA LEU A 8 6.16 -19.80 -3.01
C LEU A 8 5.41 -20.80 -3.87
N SER A 9 4.16 -20.48 -4.19
CA SER A 9 3.37 -21.21 -5.18
C SER A 9 3.75 -20.78 -6.60
N ASP A 10 3.40 -21.57 -7.62
CA ASP A 10 3.69 -21.26 -9.02
C ASP A 10 3.02 -19.95 -9.49
N ASP A 11 1.90 -19.58 -8.87
CA ASP A 11 1.17 -18.35 -9.13
C ASP A 11 1.57 -17.18 -8.23
N TYR A 12 2.59 -17.37 -7.37
CA TYR A 12 3.11 -16.29 -6.53
C TYR A 12 3.58 -15.10 -7.38
N ARG A 13 3.37 -13.91 -6.83
CA ARG A 13 3.82 -12.66 -7.45
C ARG A 13 4.47 -11.79 -6.39
N HIS A 14 5.59 -11.22 -6.74
CA HIS A 14 6.20 -10.18 -5.93
C HIS A 14 5.35 -8.91 -5.94
N SER A 15 5.41 -8.14 -4.86
CA SER A 15 4.90 -6.77 -4.78
C SER A 15 5.70 -5.96 -3.75
N ALA A 16 5.63 -4.65 -3.83
CA ALA A 16 6.34 -3.78 -2.90
C ALA A 16 5.98 -4.09 -1.44
N SER A 17 4.68 -4.23 -1.12
CA SER A 17 4.21 -4.55 0.22
C SER A 17 4.74 -5.89 0.73
N ARG A 18 4.75 -6.93 -0.11
CA ARG A 18 5.30 -8.24 0.23
C ARG A 18 6.80 -8.20 0.50
N GLY A 19 7.53 -7.43 -0.30
CA GLY A 19 8.97 -7.22 -0.09
C GLY A 19 9.25 -6.46 1.21
N VAL A 20 8.50 -5.42 1.51
CA VAL A 20 8.59 -4.66 2.76
C VAL A 20 8.26 -5.56 3.97
N ASP A 21 7.19 -6.34 3.91
CA ASP A 21 6.83 -7.28 4.98
C ASP A 21 7.96 -8.30 5.21
N TYR A 22 8.61 -8.80 4.15
CA TYR A 22 9.74 -9.72 4.28
C TYR A 22 10.95 -9.08 4.96
N ILE A 23 11.29 -7.83 4.61
CA ILE A 23 12.40 -7.09 5.23
C ILE A 23 12.13 -6.82 6.71
N GLU A 24 10.92 -6.36 7.02
CA GLU A 24 10.56 -5.95 8.38
C GLU A 24 10.31 -7.15 9.30
N ASN A 25 9.63 -8.18 8.79
CA ASN A 25 9.28 -9.36 9.57
C ASN A 25 9.04 -10.59 8.67
N PRO A 26 10.06 -11.43 8.44
CA PRO A 26 9.91 -12.65 7.63
C PRO A 26 8.84 -13.62 8.13
N SER A 27 8.57 -13.65 9.45
CA SER A 27 7.52 -14.48 10.02
C SER A 27 6.14 -14.00 9.62
N LEU A 28 5.90 -12.69 9.67
CA LEU A 28 4.65 -12.08 9.21
C LEU A 28 4.46 -12.28 7.70
N TRP A 29 5.53 -12.09 6.94
CA TRP A 29 5.51 -12.34 5.51
C TRP A 29 5.10 -13.78 5.20
N LEU A 30 5.65 -14.78 5.91
CA LEU A 30 5.27 -16.18 5.73
C LEU A 30 3.80 -16.41 6.07
N VAL A 31 3.31 -15.86 7.19
CA VAL A 31 1.91 -16.03 7.60
C VAL A 31 0.97 -15.47 6.55
N ARG A 32 1.25 -14.31 6.01
CA ARG A 32 0.41 -13.66 4.99
C ARG A 32 0.48 -14.39 3.65
N ASN A 33 1.66 -14.74 3.19
CA ASN A 33 1.82 -15.26 1.83
C ASN A 33 1.63 -16.78 1.73
N TYR A 34 2.02 -17.55 2.75
CA TYR A 34 1.90 -19.01 2.73
C TYR A 34 0.56 -19.48 3.30
N PHE A 35 0.11 -18.88 4.40
CA PHE A 35 -1.16 -19.24 5.01
C PHE A 35 -2.35 -18.44 4.45
N GLY A 36 -2.10 -17.44 3.61
CA GLY A 36 -3.13 -16.61 2.98
C GLY A 36 -3.90 -15.77 3.98
N VAL A 37 -3.25 -15.33 5.07
CA VAL A 37 -3.87 -14.48 6.09
C VAL A 37 -3.84 -13.04 5.61
N GLU A 38 -4.97 -12.51 5.25
CA GLU A 38 -5.12 -11.10 4.91
C GLU A 38 -4.99 -10.22 6.15
N SER A 39 -4.40 -9.04 5.99
CA SER A 39 -4.41 -8.05 7.06
C SER A 39 -5.83 -7.56 7.29
N THR A 40 -6.22 -7.49 8.56
CA THR A 40 -7.50 -6.89 8.92
C THR A 40 -7.49 -5.41 8.51
N GLN A 41 -8.52 -4.98 7.83
CA GLN A 41 -8.72 -3.56 7.52
C GLN A 41 -8.85 -2.78 8.82
N ASN A 42 -8.24 -1.61 8.88
CA ASN A 42 -8.35 -0.70 10.02
C ASN A 42 -8.80 0.69 9.55
N TYR A 43 -9.19 1.54 10.49
CA TYR A 43 -9.70 2.89 10.19
C TYR A 43 -8.72 3.74 9.36
N SER A 44 -7.41 3.61 9.58
CA SER A 44 -6.41 4.37 8.81
C SER A 44 -6.33 3.90 7.36
N MET A 45 -6.44 2.61 7.11
CA MET A 45 -6.50 2.04 5.76
C MET A 45 -7.80 2.47 5.06
N ALA A 46 -8.95 2.34 5.75
CA ALA A 46 -10.24 2.76 5.22
C ALA A 46 -10.25 4.26 4.87
N MET A 47 -9.67 5.10 5.73
CA MET A 47 -9.54 6.54 5.49
C MET A 47 -8.70 6.83 4.25
N GLY A 48 -7.56 6.15 4.08
CA GLY A 48 -6.71 6.30 2.90
C GLY A 48 -7.47 5.96 1.62
N THR A 49 -8.05 4.76 1.58
CA THR A 49 -8.80 4.27 0.42
C THR A 49 -10.00 5.16 0.08
N ALA A 50 -10.76 5.60 1.09
CA ALA A 50 -11.94 6.45 0.85
C ALA A 50 -11.55 7.84 0.34
N SER A 51 -10.51 8.47 0.91
CA SER A 51 -10.05 9.78 0.49
C SER A 51 -9.47 9.77 -0.93
N GLU A 52 -8.69 8.76 -1.26
CA GLU A 52 -8.11 8.59 -2.59
C GLU A 52 -9.18 8.35 -3.65
N TRP A 53 -10.12 7.43 -3.37
CA TRP A 53 -11.23 7.13 -4.28
C TRP A 53 -12.10 8.37 -4.54
N ALA A 54 -12.44 9.13 -3.50
CA ALA A 54 -13.24 10.35 -3.64
C ALA A 54 -12.48 11.43 -4.43
N ALA A 55 -11.17 11.56 -4.23
CA ALA A 55 -10.34 12.47 -5.00
C ALA A 55 -10.32 12.09 -6.50
N TYR A 56 -10.16 10.80 -6.80
CA TYR A 56 -10.25 10.30 -8.19
C TYR A 56 -11.60 10.65 -8.82
N LYS A 57 -12.71 10.34 -8.12
CA LYS A 57 -14.07 10.64 -8.59
C LYS A 57 -14.26 12.13 -8.85
N GLY A 58 -13.84 12.96 -7.92
CA GLY A 58 -13.94 14.42 -8.03
C GLY A 58 -13.09 15.05 -9.14
N LEU A 59 -12.05 14.36 -9.63
CA LEU A 59 -11.18 14.87 -10.68
C LEU A 59 -11.55 14.38 -12.08
N HIS A 60 -11.99 13.11 -12.21
CA HIS A 60 -12.00 12.40 -13.50
C HIS A 60 -13.35 11.81 -13.93
N GLU A 61 -14.34 11.71 -13.04
CA GLU A 61 -15.69 11.41 -13.51
C GLU A 61 -16.41 12.70 -13.91
N ASP A 62 -17.28 12.57 -14.92
CA ASP A 62 -18.06 13.67 -15.52
C ASP A 62 -18.92 14.40 -14.48
N TYR A 63 -18.25 15.12 -13.59
CA TYR A 63 -18.89 16.17 -12.83
C TYR A 63 -19.27 17.27 -13.80
N ASP A 64 -20.51 17.73 -13.69
CA ASP A 64 -20.96 18.91 -14.39
C ASP A 64 -19.89 20.01 -14.21
N ARG A 65 -19.13 20.30 -15.27
CA ARG A 65 -18.06 21.30 -15.28
C ARG A 65 -18.53 22.70 -14.91
N ASN A 66 -19.86 22.87 -14.77
CA ASN A 66 -20.52 24.11 -14.36
C ASN A 66 -20.70 24.22 -12.84
N ILE A 67 -20.31 23.23 -12.05
CA ILE A 67 -20.39 23.29 -10.59
C ILE A 67 -19.28 24.19 -10.05
N ASP A 68 -19.65 25.13 -9.19
CA ASP A 68 -18.71 25.98 -8.46
C ASP A 68 -17.71 25.13 -7.63
N TYR A 69 -16.49 25.62 -7.53
CA TYR A 69 -15.39 24.95 -6.84
C TYR A 69 -15.75 24.55 -5.39
N SER A 70 -16.49 25.41 -4.68
CA SER A 70 -16.97 25.12 -3.31
C SER A 70 -17.93 23.95 -3.26
N GLN A 71 -18.85 23.83 -4.20
CA GLN A 71 -19.80 22.72 -4.31
C GLN A 71 -19.09 21.39 -4.62
N ARG A 72 -18.04 21.44 -5.44
CA ARG A 72 -17.19 20.28 -5.74
C ARG A 72 -16.53 19.72 -4.49
N TYR A 73 -15.97 20.58 -3.63
CA TYR A 73 -15.36 20.18 -2.38
C TYR A 73 -16.35 19.53 -1.42
N GLU A 74 -17.55 20.08 -1.33
CA GLU A 74 -18.60 19.53 -0.49
C GLU A 74 -19.02 18.13 -0.97
N GLN A 75 -19.24 17.95 -2.26
CA GLN A 75 -19.60 16.65 -2.83
C GLN A 75 -18.49 15.60 -2.66
N VAL A 76 -17.24 15.99 -2.86
CA VAL A 76 -16.09 15.08 -2.65
C VAL A 76 -15.98 14.69 -1.19
N SER A 77 -16.20 15.62 -0.25
CA SER A 77 -16.23 15.32 1.17
C SER A 77 -17.31 14.32 1.51
N GLU A 78 -18.54 14.52 1.00
CA GLU A 78 -19.66 13.62 1.23
C GLU A 78 -19.38 12.21 0.65
N MET A 79 -18.86 12.13 -0.56
CA MET A 79 -18.48 10.84 -1.15
C MET A 79 -17.41 10.11 -0.34
N ALA A 80 -16.38 10.82 0.12
CA ALA A 80 -15.33 10.25 0.96
C ALA A 80 -15.89 9.70 2.27
N GLU A 81 -16.81 10.44 2.91
CA GLU A 81 -17.48 10.01 4.14
C GLU A 81 -18.38 8.78 3.95
N ILE A 82 -19.14 8.74 2.85
CA ILE A 82 -19.98 7.58 2.50
C ILE A 82 -19.11 6.35 2.27
N GLN A 83 -18.06 6.48 1.46
CA GLN A 83 -17.15 5.38 1.18
C GLN A 83 -16.41 4.90 2.43
N PHE A 84 -15.99 5.81 3.31
CA PHE A 84 -15.37 5.46 4.58
C PHE A 84 -16.33 4.65 5.46
N LYS A 85 -17.61 5.03 5.56
CA LYS A 85 -18.64 4.28 6.28
C LYS A 85 -18.78 2.87 5.73
N VAL A 86 -18.85 2.73 4.42
CA VAL A 86 -18.95 1.42 3.75
C VAL A 86 -17.75 0.53 4.11
N LEU A 87 -16.54 1.07 4.02
CA LEU A 87 -15.32 0.34 4.33
C LEU A 87 -15.18 -0.02 5.82
N CYS A 88 -15.85 0.73 6.70
CA CYS A 88 -15.82 0.50 8.14
C CYS A 88 -17.00 -0.32 8.67
N GLN A 89 -17.90 -0.83 7.83
CA GLN A 89 -19.10 -1.53 8.29
C GLN A 89 -18.80 -2.67 9.26
N ASP A 90 -17.78 -3.46 8.99
CA ASP A 90 -17.38 -4.58 9.86
C ASP A 90 -16.63 -4.13 11.12
N LEU A 91 -16.07 -2.90 11.11
CA LEU A 91 -15.36 -2.30 12.23
C LEU A 91 -16.30 -1.52 13.18
N LEU A 92 -17.52 -1.21 12.71
CA LEU A 92 -18.49 -0.37 13.44
C LEU A 92 -19.01 -0.99 14.75
N ALA A 93 -18.93 -2.32 14.88
CA ALA A 93 -19.42 -3.02 16.06
C ALA A 93 -18.55 -2.81 17.31
N GLU A 94 -17.30 -2.34 17.14
CA GLU A 94 -16.32 -2.30 18.22
C GLU A 94 -16.05 -0.89 18.81
N ASP A 95 -16.35 0.22 18.05
CA ASP A 95 -15.89 1.55 18.47
C ASP A 95 -16.77 2.71 17.97
N GLU A 96 -17.97 2.88 18.58
CA GLU A 96 -18.92 3.95 18.23
C GLU A 96 -18.35 5.39 18.34
N GLY A 97 -17.28 5.58 19.10
CA GLY A 97 -16.68 6.92 19.34
C GLY A 97 -15.59 7.35 18.37
N VAL A 98 -14.95 6.42 17.67
CA VAL A 98 -13.77 6.72 16.81
C VAL A 98 -14.21 7.21 15.43
N ILE A 99 -15.29 6.65 14.90
CA ILE A 99 -15.77 6.89 13.55
C ILE A 99 -16.14 8.34 13.28
N PRO A 100 -16.92 9.04 14.13
CA PRO A 100 -17.28 10.43 13.85
C PRO A 100 -16.09 11.38 13.72
N LYS A 101 -15.02 11.14 14.49
CA LYS A 101 -13.80 11.97 14.42
C LYS A 101 -12.99 11.71 13.15
N GLN A 102 -12.94 10.47 12.68
CA GLN A 102 -12.23 10.10 11.45
C GLN A 102 -13.01 10.55 10.21
N MET A 103 -14.34 10.47 10.24
CA MET A 103 -15.21 10.92 9.16
C MET A 103 -14.99 12.41 8.81
N GLN A 104 -14.90 13.27 9.82
CA GLN A 104 -14.65 14.70 9.59
C GLN A 104 -13.31 14.97 8.89
N LYS A 105 -12.35 14.05 8.97
CA LYS A 105 -11.03 14.19 8.35
C LYS A 105 -10.98 13.66 6.92
N VAL A 106 -11.74 12.61 6.62
CA VAL A 106 -11.63 11.90 5.34
C VAL A 106 -11.96 12.81 4.15
N GLY A 107 -13.00 13.63 4.26
CA GLY A 107 -13.37 14.62 3.24
C GLY A 107 -12.30 15.68 3.05
N ALA A 108 -11.75 16.23 4.14
CA ALA A 108 -10.68 17.22 4.07
C ALA A 108 -9.40 16.65 3.42
N ILE A 109 -9.06 15.39 3.69
CA ILE A 109 -7.93 14.70 3.06
C ILE A 109 -8.17 14.52 1.56
N ALA A 110 -9.37 14.11 1.16
CA ALA A 110 -9.74 13.96 -0.25
C ALA A 110 -9.61 15.29 -1.01
N ASN A 111 -10.11 16.38 -0.43
CA ASN A 111 -9.98 17.72 -1.00
C ASN A 111 -8.52 18.16 -1.10
N ASN A 112 -7.70 17.88 -0.09
CA ASN A 112 -6.26 18.14 -0.13
C ASN A 112 -5.54 17.35 -1.24
N PHE A 113 -5.97 16.13 -1.56
CA PHE A 113 -5.46 15.40 -2.72
C PHE A 113 -5.86 16.09 -4.02
N ILE A 114 -7.12 16.51 -4.16
CA ILE A 114 -7.60 17.25 -5.34
C ILE A 114 -6.78 18.52 -5.56
N ASP A 115 -6.51 19.28 -4.51
CA ASP A 115 -5.75 20.54 -4.61
C ASP A 115 -4.38 20.35 -5.27
N ILE A 116 -3.70 19.26 -4.97
CA ILE A 116 -2.41 18.99 -5.59
C ILE A 116 -2.56 18.36 -6.98
N LEU A 117 -3.42 17.32 -7.10
CA LEU A 117 -3.53 16.55 -8.33
C LEU A 117 -4.11 17.39 -9.49
N SER A 118 -5.06 18.29 -9.23
CA SER A 118 -5.61 19.18 -10.24
C SER A 118 -4.61 20.20 -10.80
N ASN A 119 -3.55 20.50 -10.04
CA ASN A 119 -2.49 21.43 -10.44
C ASN A 119 -1.31 20.78 -11.16
N LEU A 120 -1.34 19.45 -11.39
CA LEU A 120 -0.25 18.76 -12.09
C LEU A 120 -0.23 19.05 -13.60
N ASP A 121 -1.32 19.55 -14.15
CA ASP A 121 -1.47 19.81 -15.61
C ASP A 121 -1.06 18.60 -16.46
N LYS A 122 -1.49 17.42 -16.06
CA LYS A 122 -1.17 16.13 -16.69
C LYS A 122 -2.43 15.32 -16.94
N GLU A 123 -2.45 14.59 -18.06
CA GLU A 123 -3.55 13.68 -18.38
C GLU A 123 -3.41 12.39 -17.58
N LEU A 124 -4.48 11.96 -16.89
CA LEU A 124 -4.53 10.71 -16.18
C LEU A 124 -4.66 9.55 -17.19
N VAL A 125 -3.71 8.62 -17.13
CA VAL A 125 -3.68 7.41 -17.98
C VAL A 125 -4.40 6.26 -17.31
N ALA A 126 -4.17 6.06 -15.99
CA ALA A 126 -4.75 4.97 -15.23
C ALA A 126 -4.91 5.33 -13.75
N TYR A 127 -5.93 4.74 -13.11
CA TYR A 127 -6.20 4.83 -11.68
C TYR A 127 -6.34 3.42 -11.10
N ASN A 128 -5.53 3.10 -10.07
CA ASN A 128 -5.56 1.80 -9.39
C ASN A 128 -5.52 0.59 -10.33
N GLU A 129 -4.88 0.75 -11.49
CA GLU A 129 -4.76 -0.33 -12.46
C GLU A 129 -3.64 -1.29 -12.08
N LYS A 130 -4.00 -2.58 -11.99
CA LYS A 130 -3.04 -3.63 -11.67
C LYS A 130 -2.16 -3.94 -12.87
N LYS A 131 -0.86 -3.79 -12.71
CA LYS A 131 0.17 -4.13 -13.68
C LYS A 131 0.95 -5.36 -13.25
N VAL A 132 1.33 -6.19 -14.21
CA VAL A 132 2.10 -7.41 -14.00
C VAL A 132 3.25 -7.43 -14.99
N VAL A 133 4.47 -7.47 -14.48
CA VAL A 133 5.69 -7.44 -15.30
C VAL A 133 6.60 -8.63 -14.99
N GLU A 134 7.33 -9.06 -15.99
CA GLU A 134 8.46 -9.97 -15.84
C GLU A 134 9.73 -9.14 -15.62
N TYR A 135 10.60 -9.61 -14.74
CA TYR A 135 11.87 -8.93 -14.49
C TYR A 135 13.03 -9.92 -14.68
N PRO A 136 14.11 -9.52 -15.37
CA PRO A 136 15.24 -10.41 -15.60
C PRO A 136 15.76 -11.05 -14.31
N ASN A 137 16.06 -12.34 -14.36
CA ASN A 137 16.59 -13.13 -13.26
C ASN A 137 15.64 -13.38 -12.07
N LEU A 138 14.36 -12.99 -12.16
CA LEU A 138 13.33 -13.41 -11.23
C LEU A 138 12.46 -14.49 -11.88
N LYS A 139 12.10 -15.53 -11.12
CA LYS A 139 11.21 -16.61 -11.55
C LYS A 139 9.74 -16.18 -11.53
N HIS A 140 9.39 -15.36 -10.53
CA HIS A 140 8.02 -14.89 -10.34
C HIS A 140 7.87 -13.46 -10.83
N LYS A 141 6.71 -13.20 -11.44
CA LYS A 141 6.37 -11.86 -11.92
C LYS A 141 6.20 -10.87 -10.77
N ILE A 142 6.39 -9.60 -11.05
CA ILE A 142 6.12 -8.51 -10.13
C ILE A 142 4.75 -7.91 -10.44
N THR A 143 3.94 -7.70 -9.41
CA THR A 143 2.68 -6.96 -9.49
C THR A 143 2.83 -5.63 -8.79
N TYR A 144 2.36 -4.57 -9.43
CA TYR A 144 2.24 -3.25 -8.82
C TYR A 144 0.94 -2.57 -9.23
N VAL A 145 0.46 -1.67 -8.38
CA VAL A 145 -0.80 -0.96 -8.56
C VAL A 145 -0.54 0.49 -8.19
N PRO A 146 -0.26 1.37 -9.16
CA PRO A 146 -0.14 2.80 -8.91
C PRO A 146 -1.50 3.40 -8.56
N ASP A 147 -1.54 4.33 -7.60
CA ASP A 147 -2.78 5.04 -7.28
C ASP A 147 -3.19 5.91 -8.46
N PHE A 148 -2.31 6.82 -8.91
CA PHE A 148 -2.53 7.67 -10.08
C PHE A 148 -1.37 7.54 -11.04
N GLU A 149 -1.64 7.18 -12.28
CA GLU A 149 -0.63 7.11 -13.33
C GLU A 149 -0.95 8.11 -14.44
N TYR A 150 -0.01 9.02 -14.68
CA TYR A 150 0.03 9.98 -15.77
C TYR A 150 1.01 9.52 -16.85
N ASP A 151 1.11 10.25 -17.97
CA ASP A 151 2.00 9.89 -19.08
C ASP A 151 3.45 9.67 -18.66
N ASP A 152 3.99 10.57 -17.85
CA ASP A 152 5.40 10.58 -17.43
C ASP A 152 5.60 10.52 -15.92
N LEU A 153 4.52 10.39 -15.13
CA LEU A 153 4.54 10.46 -13.67
C LEU A 153 3.60 9.44 -13.04
N ILE A 154 4.06 8.81 -11.99
CA ILE A 154 3.22 8.04 -11.05
C ILE A 154 3.16 8.80 -9.74
N VAL A 155 1.96 9.00 -9.22
CA VAL A 155 1.72 9.57 -7.89
C VAL A 155 1.06 8.52 -7.00
N ASP A 156 1.70 8.24 -5.86
CA ASP A 156 1.19 7.34 -4.83
C ASP A 156 0.76 8.18 -3.62
N THR A 157 -0.50 8.05 -3.23
CA THR A 157 -1.13 8.89 -2.21
C THR A 157 -1.03 8.26 -0.83
N LYS A 158 -0.83 9.09 0.18
CA LYS A 158 -0.71 8.65 1.57
C LYS A 158 -1.50 9.55 2.50
N ALA A 159 -2.71 9.11 2.87
CA ALA A 159 -3.43 9.71 3.99
C ALA A 159 -2.70 9.40 5.29
N THR A 160 -2.42 10.40 6.10
CA THR A 160 -1.65 10.25 7.33
C THR A 160 -2.17 11.14 8.45
N GLN A 161 -2.00 10.71 9.69
CA GLN A 161 -2.31 11.53 10.86
C GLN A 161 -1.16 12.48 11.21
N GLN A 162 0.08 12.09 10.88
CA GLN A 162 1.27 12.89 11.12
C GLN A 162 1.96 13.17 9.79
N PHE A 163 1.99 14.45 9.43
CA PHE A 163 2.62 14.90 8.19
C PHE A 163 4.15 14.70 8.27
N PRO A 164 4.78 13.97 7.32
CA PRO A 164 6.22 13.75 7.35
C PRO A 164 6.95 15.05 7.00
N THR A 165 7.89 15.46 7.85
CA THR A 165 8.77 16.61 7.56
C THR A 165 9.81 16.27 6.50
N ASP A 166 10.28 15.02 6.51
CA ASP A 166 11.24 14.48 5.55
C ASP A 166 10.90 12.99 5.31
N PRO A 167 10.12 12.67 4.23
CA PRO A 167 9.74 11.29 3.95
C PRO A 167 10.93 10.39 3.62
N PHE A 168 12.03 10.95 3.09
CA PHE A 168 13.24 10.18 2.76
C PHE A 168 13.91 9.58 3.99
N LYS A 169 13.75 10.20 5.15
CA LYS A 169 14.29 9.69 6.42
C LYS A 169 13.29 8.86 7.21
N THR A 170 12.00 9.19 7.13
CA THR A 170 11.00 8.67 8.07
C THR A 170 10.04 7.66 7.44
N LYS A 171 9.97 7.57 6.10
CA LYS A 171 8.99 6.77 5.36
C LYS A 171 9.63 5.90 4.28
N LEU A 172 10.76 5.27 4.62
CA LEU A 172 11.50 4.42 3.67
C LEU A 172 10.66 3.32 2.99
N PRO A 173 9.71 2.65 3.67
CA PRO A 173 8.81 1.72 2.99
C PRO A 173 8.01 2.34 1.84
N HIS A 174 7.52 3.57 2.00
CA HIS A 174 6.80 4.28 0.93
C HIS A 174 7.74 4.67 -0.21
N ILE A 175 8.96 5.12 0.11
CA ILE A 175 9.99 5.44 -0.90
C ILE A 175 10.31 4.18 -1.73
N ARG A 176 10.53 3.04 -1.10
CA ARG A 176 10.78 1.74 -1.76
C ARG A 176 9.63 1.31 -2.66
N GLN A 177 8.39 1.50 -2.21
CA GLN A 177 7.20 1.19 -2.98
C GLN A 177 7.18 1.97 -4.30
N VAL A 178 7.24 3.30 -4.23
CA VAL A 178 7.16 4.13 -5.44
C VAL A 178 8.42 4.05 -6.30
N SER A 179 9.59 3.84 -5.70
CA SER A 179 10.84 3.61 -6.44
C SER A 179 10.77 2.33 -7.26
N LEU A 180 10.17 1.28 -6.73
CA LEU A 180 9.91 0.07 -7.52
C LEU A 180 8.99 0.39 -8.70
N TYR A 181 7.93 1.20 -8.52
CA TYR A 181 7.04 1.60 -9.61
C TYR A 181 7.79 2.37 -10.69
N GLY A 182 8.64 3.33 -10.29
CA GLY A 182 9.47 4.10 -11.22
C GLY A 182 10.47 3.22 -11.99
N LEU A 183 11.15 2.30 -11.29
CA LEU A 183 12.07 1.36 -11.92
C LEU A 183 11.39 0.46 -12.96
N LEU A 184 10.16 -0.01 -12.67
CA LEU A 184 9.42 -0.93 -13.54
C LEU A 184 8.73 -0.23 -14.72
N SER A 185 8.31 1.01 -14.54
CA SER A 185 7.58 1.78 -15.56
C SER A 185 8.46 2.68 -16.41
N GLY A 186 9.64 3.06 -15.90
CA GLY A 186 10.50 4.11 -16.49
C GLY A 186 9.96 5.53 -16.32
N LYS A 187 8.94 5.73 -15.48
CA LYS A 187 8.32 7.04 -15.22
C LYS A 187 8.90 7.70 -13.97
N ASN A 188 8.79 9.03 -13.91
CA ASN A 188 9.00 9.77 -12.67
C ASN A 188 8.02 9.28 -11.61
N VAL A 189 8.36 9.41 -10.33
CA VAL A 189 7.48 9.01 -9.24
C VAL A 189 7.43 10.05 -8.15
N ALA A 190 6.28 10.18 -7.50
CA ALA A 190 6.08 11.09 -6.39
C ALA A 190 5.19 10.46 -5.31
N LEU A 191 5.40 10.90 -4.07
CA LEU A 191 4.53 10.62 -2.92
C LEU A 191 3.72 11.86 -2.58
N LEU A 192 2.41 11.73 -2.57
CA LEU A 192 1.49 12.78 -2.15
C LEU A 192 0.96 12.47 -0.74
N TYR A 193 1.44 13.19 0.25
CA TYR A 193 0.96 13.08 1.62
C TYR A 193 -0.13 14.11 1.91
N ALA A 194 -1.21 13.69 2.55
CA ALA A 194 -2.21 14.58 3.09
C ALA A 194 -2.65 14.19 4.51
N THR A 195 -2.90 15.21 5.31
CA THR A 195 -3.68 15.16 6.56
C THR A 195 -4.95 15.98 6.35
N ASP A 196 -5.78 16.11 7.35
CA ASP A 196 -6.93 17.02 7.35
C ASP A 196 -6.57 18.51 7.23
N LYS A 197 -5.27 18.87 7.40
CA LYS A 197 -4.81 20.27 7.48
C LYS A 197 -3.70 20.62 6.51
N LYS A 198 -3.01 19.64 5.97
CA LYS A 198 -1.80 19.86 5.15
C LYS A 198 -1.69 18.81 4.06
N CYS A 199 -1.21 19.22 2.91
CA CYS A 199 -0.79 18.33 1.83
C CYS A 199 0.51 18.82 1.21
N ALA A 200 1.30 17.90 0.69
CA ALA A 200 2.43 18.19 -0.18
C ALA A 200 2.80 16.97 -1.01
N ILE A 201 3.31 17.24 -2.19
CA ILE A 201 3.87 16.24 -3.10
C ILE A 201 5.40 16.26 -3.03
N PHE A 202 6.00 15.09 -2.97
CA PHE A 202 7.45 14.88 -2.91
C PHE A 202 7.88 14.04 -4.10
N GLY A 203 8.51 14.68 -5.09
CA GLY A 203 9.16 13.95 -6.18
C GLY A 203 10.34 13.13 -5.68
N ILE A 204 10.52 11.93 -6.19
CA ILE A 204 11.62 11.05 -5.80
C ILE A 204 12.75 11.23 -6.83
N PRO A 205 13.96 11.62 -6.41
CA PRO A 205 15.10 11.75 -7.30
C PRO A 205 15.47 10.43 -7.99
N ASP A 206 15.94 10.51 -9.24
CA ASP A 206 16.25 9.33 -10.08
C ASP A 206 17.27 8.38 -9.45
N ASP A 207 18.27 8.92 -8.77
CA ASP A 207 19.27 8.12 -8.05
C ASP A 207 18.66 7.35 -6.88
N VAL A 208 17.65 7.92 -6.20
CA VAL A 208 16.88 7.26 -5.14
C VAL A 208 15.96 6.20 -5.75
N VAL A 209 15.26 6.53 -6.85
CA VAL A 209 14.41 5.57 -7.58
C VAL A 209 15.23 4.35 -7.97
N LYS A 210 16.38 4.56 -8.58
CA LYS A 210 17.26 3.46 -8.98
C LYS A 210 17.71 2.64 -7.78
N ARG A 211 18.30 3.28 -6.76
CA ARG A 211 18.84 2.61 -5.58
C ARG A 211 17.79 1.79 -4.82
N GLU A 212 16.67 2.41 -4.47
CA GLU A 212 15.64 1.74 -3.67
C GLU A 212 14.80 0.75 -4.50
N GLY A 213 14.61 1.01 -5.79
CA GLY A 213 13.99 0.06 -6.72
C GLY A 213 14.84 -1.19 -6.92
N GLU A 214 16.14 -1.03 -7.22
CA GLU A 214 17.09 -2.15 -7.34
C GLU A 214 17.18 -2.94 -6.02
N PHE A 215 17.20 -2.25 -4.87
CA PHE A 215 17.15 -2.91 -3.57
C PHE A 215 15.91 -3.81 -3.42
N MET A 216 14.73 -3.37 -3.88
CA MET A 216 13.53 -4.20 -3.84
C MET A 216 13.65 -5.43 -4.75
N ILE A 217 14.29 -5.30 -5.90
CA ILE A 217 14.59 -6.46 -6.78
C ILE A 217 15.53 -7.46 -6.09
N GLU A 218 16.55 -6.99 -5.38
CA GLU A 218 17.44 -7.86 -4.59
C GLU A 218 16.68 -8.58 -3.47
N VAL A 219 15.72 -7.92 -2.82
CA VAL A 219 14.83 -8.55 -1.84
C VAL A 219 14.02 -9.67 -2.48
N PHE A 220 13.45 -9.45 -3.65
CA PHE A 220 12.68 -10.48 -4.38
C PHE A 220 13.57 -11.68 -4.76
N SER A 221 14.76 -11.42 -5.26
CA SER A 221 15.75 -12.46 -5.53
C SER A 221 16.10 -13.26 -4.27
N THR A 222 16.22 -12.59 -3.13
CA THR A 222 16.50 -13.23 -1.84
C THR A 222 15.33 -14.11 -1.39
N ILE A 223 14.08 -13.66 -1.56
CA ILE A 223 12.88 -14.44 -1.28
C ILE A 223 12.89 -15.73 -2.10
N GLU A 224 13.20 -15.65 -3.40
CA GLU A 224 13.26 -16.82 -4.28
C GLU A 224 14.38 -17.80 -3.91
N LYS A 225 15.58 -17.29 -3.62
CA LYS A 225 16.71 -18.10 -3.14
C LYS A 225 16.38 -18.80 -1.82
N ASN A 226 15.71 -18.11 -0.91
CA ASN A 226 15.28 -18.69 0.35
C ASN A 226 14.20 -19.76 0.16
N ASN A 227 13.29 -19.58 -0.79
CA ASN A 227 12.33 -20.63 -1.16
C ASN A 227 13.03 -21.89 -1.67
N GLU A 228 14.07 -21.75 -2.47
CA GLU A 228 14.87 -22.89 -2.95
C GLU A 228 15.66 -23.56 -1.83
N PHE A 229 16.27 -22.77 -0.95
CA PHE A 229 17.09 -23.26 0.16
C PHE A 229 16.25 -24.00 1.21
N PHE A 230 15.15 -23.41 1.66
CA PHE A 230 14.31 -24.01 2.72
C PHE A 230 13.37 -25.09 2.20
N LYS A 231 13.09 -25.12 0.89
CA LYS A 231 12.22 -26.09 0.19
C LYS A 231 10.77 -26.12 0.65
N ASP A 232 10.49 -25.86 1.93
CA ASP A 232 9.14 -25.85 2.49
C ASP A 232 9.02 -24.91 3.71
N ALA A 233 7.75 -24.58 4.06
CA ALA A 233 7.46 -23.69 5.16
C ALA A 233 7.91 -24.22 6.53
N ARG A 234 7.89 -25.54 6.75
CA ARG A 234 8.36 -26.13 8.01
C ARG A 234 9.86 -25.86 8.23
N THR A 235 10.67 -26.08 7.19
CA THR A 235 12.11 -25.84 7.25
C THR A 235 12.39 -24.35 7.47
N PHE A 236 11.64 -23.47 6.78
CA PHE A 236 11.74 -22.03 7.01
C PHE A 236 11.46 -21.67 8.48
N MET A 237 10.35 -22.16 9.05
CA MET A 237 9.97 -21.87 10.44
C MET A 237 11.02 -22.35 11.46
N LYS A 238 11.65 -23.51 11.22
CA LYS A 238 12.73 -24.03 12.11
C LYS A 238 13.96 -23.11 12.16
N HIS A 239 14.23 -22.40 11.07
CA HIS A 239 15.40 -21.55 10.93
C HIS A 239 15.11 -20.08 11.22
N ASN A 240 13.84 -19.70 11.36
CA ASN A 240 13.42 -18.33 11.65
C ASN A 240 12.70 -18.26 12.99
N ILE A 241 13.18 -17.36 13.85
CA ILE A 241 12.53 -17.08 15.14
C ILE A 241 11.20 -16.41 14.86
N LEU A 242 10.12 -16.92 15.48
CA LEU A 242 8.83 -16.26 15.42
C LEU A 242 8.91 -14.91 16.15
N ASN A 243 8.67 -13.84 15.41
CA ASN A 243 8.56 -12.50 15.97
C ASN A 243 7.16 -11.96 15.68
N THR A 244 6.33 -11.85 16.71
CA THR A 244 4.95 -11.36 16.67
C THR A 244 4.81 -9.93 17.19
N GLU A 245 5.92 -9.23 17.34
CA GLU A 245 5.92 -7.82 17.75
C GLU A 245 5.57 -6.91 16.57
N GLY A 246 4.92 -5.78 16.88
CA GLY A 246 4.61 -4.74 15.92
C GLY A 246 3.12 -4.64 15.57
N TYR A 247 2.73 -3.46 15.11
CA TYR A 247 1.33 -3.08 14.84
C TYR A 247 0.66 -3.84 13.69
N LYS A 248 1.44 -4.54 12.87
CA LYS A 248 0.91 -5.33 11.74
C LYS A 248 0.39 -6.72 12.15
N TRP A 249 0.59 -7.11 13.41
CA TRP A 249 0.13 -8.36 13.96
C TRP A 249 -1.21 -8.17 14.68
N ASP A 250 -2.30 -8.63 14.08
CA ASP A 250 -3.58 -8.77 14.75
C ASP A 250 -3.69 -10.11 15.49
N GLU A 251 -4.70 -10.27 16.33
CA GLU A 251 -4.91 -11.47 17.16
C GLU A 251 -5.09 -12.75 16.32
N ASN A 252 -5.77 -12.67 15.18
CA ASN A 252 -5.96 -13.81 14.29
C ASN A 252 -4.63 -14.23 13.65
N THR A 253 -3.86 -13.28 13.16
CA THR A 253 -2.52 -13.52 12.56
C THR A 253 -1.57 -14.15 13.59
N LYS A 254 -1.56 -13.67 14.84
CA LYS A 254 -0.78 -14.23 15.94
C LYS A 254 -1.19 -15.66 16.25
N ALA A 255 -2.49 -15.92 16.41
CA ALA A 255 -3.01 -17.26 16.72
C ALA A 255 -2.64 -18.28 15.65
N ILE A 256 -2.63 -17.87 14.37
CA ILE A 256 -2.20 -18.71 13.26
C ILE A 256 -0.68 -18.97 13.36
N ALA A 257 0.13 -17.95 13.60
CA ALA A 257 1.56 -18.10 13.75
C ALA A 257 1.89 -19.07 14.88
N ASP A 258 1.37 -18.86 16.08
CA ASP A 258 1.59 -19.72 17.24
C ASP A 258 1.20 -21.17 17.00
N ARG A 259 0.04 -21.37 16.36
CA ARG A 259 -0.44 -22.72 16.02
C ARG A 259 0.50 -23.49 15.12
N TYR A 260 1.16 -22.82 14.18
CA TYR A 260 2.00 -23.50 13.19
C TYR A 260 3.47 -23.58 13.60
N TRP A 261 4.02 -22.54 14.26
CA TRP A 261 5.39 -22.60 14.79
C TRP A 261 5.54 -23.65 15.88
N SER A 262 4.53 -23.85 16.73
CA SER A 262 4.54 -24.93 17.73
C SER A 262 4.58 -26.35 17.13
N LYS A 263 4.29 -26.50 15.83
CA LYS A 263 4.28 -27.79 15.11
C LYS A 263 5.43 -27.96 14.11
N ALA A 264 6.25 -26.94 13.93
CA ALA A 264 7.39 -26.99 13.03
C ALA A 264 8.60 -27.66 13.68
#